data_30ec03101839c7cf2428b4a4f1927e06
#
_entry.id   30ec03101839c7cf2428b4a4f1927e06
#
_cell.length_a   1.000
_cell.length_b   1.000
_cell.length_c   1.000
_cell.angle_alpha   90.00
_cell.angle_beta   90.00
_cell.angle_gamma   90.00
#
_symmetry.space_group_name_H-M   'P 1'
#
loop_
_entity.id
_entity.type
_entity.pdbx_description
1 polymer ?
#
loop_
_entity_poly.entity_id
_entity_poly.type
_entity_poly.pdbx_seq_one_letter_code
_entity_poly.pdbx_strand_id
1 'polypeptide(L)'
;MTLTLQFHPNWPHEGGMVIESMAKTGMYRSQFATGISNGGLTAFVGGDRWHWESRLFAGRYDGVPGAERPVYGAWNRRADPYGGAIRFGSSYVRLRAEVVERSTFCFPDSVHEPTDFGAADLLPHLCALADGSGFDDLDDCVEAQVHGPVRFGTDVEAVVLDPCFQGTEVEASARRLGCAVEFHPGFTASPSAFDPDYRGSHIVELARSLGDELTPGILGDAARAGVHDPQSIKKVWHCLARFGRRTR
;
A
#
# COMPACT_ATOMS: atom_id res chain seq x y z
N MET A 1 13.91 -11.18 -3.20
CA MET A 1 12.59 -11.05 -2.53
C MET A 1 12.73 -10.08 -1.38
N THR A 2 11.78 -9.18 -1.14
CA THR A 2 11.89 -8.08 -0.17
C THR A 2 10.55 -7.80 0.49
N LEU A 3 10.58 -7.22 1.67
CA LEU A 3 9.41 -6.69 2.35
C LEU A 3 9.11 -5.28 1.85
N THR A 4 7.87 -5.00 1.44
CA THR A 4 7.45 -3.71 0.89
C THR A 4 6.22 -3.17 1.60
N LEU A 5 6.17 -1.84 1.79
CA LEU A 5 5.01 -1.13 2.33
C LEU A 5 4.47 -0.20 1.25
N GLN A 6 3.28 -0.53 0.73
CA GLN A 6 2.63 0.25 -0.34
C GLN A 6 1.96 1.50 0.21
N PHE A 7 1.99 2.59 -0.57
CA PHE A 7 1.30 3.82 -0.23
C PHE A 7 1.05 4.70 -1.45
N HIS A 8 0.16 5.68 -1.29
CA HIS A 8 -0.03 6.75 -2.26
C HIS A 8 0.66 8.02 -1.75
N PRO A 9 1.79 8.44 -2.32
CA PRO A 9 2.59 9.53 -1.77
C PRO A 9 1.90 10.89 -1.76
N ASN A 10 1.09 11.16 -2.78
CA ASN A 10 0.41 12.43 -3.01
C ASN A 10 -1.05 12.46 -2.53
N TRP A 11 -1.53 11.44 -1.80
CA TRP A 11 -2.86 11.46 -1.22
C TRP A 11 -2.94 12.39 -0.01
N PRO A 12 -4.15 12.95 0.29
CA PRO A 12 -4.31 13.95 1.36
C PRO A 12 -4.07 13.34 2.74
N HIS A 13 -3.32 14.07 3.57
CA HIS A 13 -3.11 13.74 4.97
C HIS A 13 -2.70 14.98 5.79
N GLU A 14 -3.44 15.28 6.86
CA GLU A 14 -3.15 16.39 7.81
C GLU A 14 -2.93 17.75 7.11
N GLY A 15 -3.72 18.05 6.09
CA GLY A 15 -3.64 19.31 5.32
C GLY A 15 -2.53 19.36 4.27
N GLY A 16 -1.78 18.26 4.09
CA GLY A 16 -0.74 18.11 3.07
C GLY A 16 -0.82 16.74 2.38
N MET A 17 0.31 16.22 1.97
CA MET A 17 0.46 14.90 1.36
C MET A 17 1.00 13.85 2.34
N VAL A 18 0.68 12.58 2.11
CA VAL A 18 1.21 11.45 2.89
C VAL A 18 2.73 11.48 2.97
N ILE A 19 3.42 11.70 1.84
CA ILE A 19 4.89 11.74 1.78
C ILE A 19 5.49 12.90 2.60
N GLU A 20 4.81 14.04 2.69
CA GLU A 20 5.25 15.17 3.51
C GLU A 20 5.17 14.85 5.00
N SER A 21 4.11 14.19 5.43
CA SER A 21 3.97 13.72 6.82
C SER A 21 5.04 12.69 7.16
N MET A 22 5.37 11.76 6.24
CA MET A 22 6.48 10.83 6.40
C MET A 22 7.82 11.56 6.52
N ALA A 23 8.07 12.56 5.66
CA ALA A 23 9.31 13.35 5.71
C ALA A 23 9.44 14.16 7.02
N LYS A 24 8.33 14.69 7.54
CA LYS A 24 8.28 15.42 8.81
C LYS A 24 8.54 14.53 10.02
N THR A 25 8.00 13.31 10.01
CA THR A 25 8.07 12.38 11.16
C THR A 25 9.27 11.44 11.11
N GLY A 26 9.86 11.22 9.94
CA GLY A 26 10.91 10.23 9.71
C GLY A 26 10.42 8.77 9.84
N MET A 27 9.11 8.54 9.81
CA MET A 27 8.50 7.24 10.10
C MET A 27 7.39 6.89 9.12
N TYR A 28 7.29 5.60 8.79
CA TYR A 28 6.08 5.01 8.22
C TYR A 28 5.18 4.56 9.37
N ARG A 29 4.03 5.21 9.57
CA ARG A 29 3.15 5.00 10.73
C ARG A 29 2.03 4.01 10.41
N SER A 30 1.51 3.35 11.43
CA SER A 30 0.38 2.43 11.32
C SER A 30 -0.90 3.15 10.87
N GLN A 31 -1.84 2.41 10.31
CA GLN A 31 -3.16 2.93 9.94
C GLN A 31 -3.95 3.45 11.16
N PHE A 32 -3.74 2.85 12.32
CA PHE A 32 -4.36 3.31 13.59
C PHE A 32 -3.81 4.67 14.06
N ALA A 33 -2.55 4.96 13.74
CA ALA A 33 -1.94 6.25 14.08
C ALA A 33 -2.31 7.36 13.11
N THR A 34 -2.56 7.02 11.84
CA THR A 34 -2.77 8.00 10.77
C THR A 34 -4.25 8.22 10.44
N GLY A 35 -5.12 7.28 10.79
CA GLY A 35 -6.51 7.26 10.32
C GLY A 35 -6.66 7.04 8.81
N ILE A 36 -5.54 6.86 8.08
CA ILE A 36 -5.56 6.57 6.66
C ILE A 36 -5.53 5.05 6.47
N SER A 37 -6.37 4.54 5.60
CA SER A 37 -6.31 3.15 5.17
C SER A 37 -6.47 3.08 3.66
N ASN A 38 -5.51 2.42 3.01
CA ASN A 38 -5.64 2.03 1.61
C ASN A 38 -6.56 0.81 1.43
N GLY A 39 -6.95 0.17 2.53
CA GLY A 39 -8.05 -0.79 2.67
C GLY A 39 -9.37 -0.14 3.09
N GLY A 40 -10.12 -0.75 4.01
CA GLY A 40 -11.29 -0.13 4.65
C GLY A 40 -10.88 0.91 5.68
N LEU A 41 -11.73 1.91 5.94
CA LEU A 41 -11.51 2.94 6.96
C LEU A 41 -11.92 2.42 8.36
N THR A 42 -11.42 1.25 8.77
CA THR A 42 -11.86 0.52 9.98
C THR A 42 -10.75 0.38 11.02
N ALA A 43 -9.65 1.16 10.91
CA ALA A 43 -8.52 1.15 11.83
C ALA A 43 -8.79 2.05 13.06
N PHE A 44 -9.77 1.67 13.86
CA PHE A 44 -10.12 2.28 15.16
C PHE A 44 -10.57 1.19 16.14
N VAL A 45 -10.59 1.49 17.43
CA VAL A 45 -11.01 0.52 18.48
C VAL A 45 -12.43 0.04 18.21
N GLY A 46 -12.60 -1.27 18.06
CA GLY A 46 -13.88 -1.90 17.71
C GLY A 46 -14.24 -1.90 16.23
N GLY A 47 -13.39 -1.35 15.35
CA GLY A 47 -13.56 -1.50 13.90
C GLY A 47 -13.06 -2.85 13.38
N ASP A 48 -13.38 -3.20 12.12
CA ASP A 48 -13.05 -4.51 11.55
C ASP A 48 -11.55 -4.81 11.64
N ARG A 49 -10.68 -3.84 11.30
CA ARG A 49 -9.22 -4.03 11.38
C ARG A 49 -8.76 -4.27 12.82
N TRP A 50 -9.37 -3.63 13.80
CA TRP A 50 -9.07 -3.88 15.21
C TRP A 50 -9.43 -5.33 15.59
N HIS A 51 -10.58 -5.83 15.14
CA HIS A 51 -11.00 -7.22 15.39
C HIS A 51 -10.06 -8.22 14.68
N TRP A 52 -9.61 -7.92 13.45
CA TRP A 52 -8.65 -8.77 12.75
C TRP A 52 -7.30 -8.84 13.48
N GLU A 53 -6.77 -7.69 13.93
CA GLU A 53 -5.55 -7.67 14.72
C GLU A 53 -5.73 -8.40 16.06
N SER A 54 -6.83 -8.17 16.77
CA SER A 54 -7.10 -8.83 18.05
C SER A 54 -7.10 -10.35 17.89
N ARG A 55 -7.76 -10.85 16.85
CA ARG A 55 -7.77 -12.29 16.52
C ARG A 55 -6.38 -12.79 16.12
N LEU A 56 -5.73 -12.12 15.17
CA LEU A 56 -4.46 -12.56 14.60
C LEU A 56 -3.33 -12.58 15.65
N PHE A 57 -3.33 -11.61 16.55
CA PHE A 57 -2.31 -11.45 17.59
C PHE A 57 -2.77 -11.84 19.00
N ALA A 58 -3.87 -12.58 19.14
CA ALA A 58 -4.41 -13.04 20.41
C ALA A 58 -4.55 -11.89 21.45
N GLY A 59 -5.08 -10.75 21.03
CA GLY A 59 -5.30 -9.58 21.88
C GLY A 59 -4.07 -8.74 22.22
N ARG A 60 -2.89 -9.07 21.72
CA ARG A 60 -1.61 -8.40 22.06
C ARG A 60 -1.67 -6.88 21.88
N TYR A 61 -2.42 -6.38 20.90
CA TYR A 61 -2.49 -4.97 20.55
C TYR A 61 -3.78 -4.28 21.00
N ASP A 62 -4.69 -4.93 21.71
CA ASP A 62 -6.02 -4.39 22.02
C ASP A 62 -5.98 -3.08 22.81
N GLY A 63 -5.09 -2.99 23.80
CA GLY A 63 -4.88 -1.78 24.60
C GLY A 63 -3.70 -0.91 24.18
N VAL A 64 -3.05 -1.23 23.05
CA VAL A 64 -1.82 -0.55 22.62
C VAL A 64 -2.15 0.70 21.81
N PRO A 65 -1.47 1.86 22.06
CA PRO A 65 -1.63 3.07 21.25
C PRO A 65 -1.41 2.82 19.77
N GLY A 66 -2.16 3.52 18.91
CA GLY A 66 -2.07 3.36 17.45
C GLY A 66 -0.65 3.46 16.90
N ALA A 67 0.19 4.32 17.47
CA ALA A 67 1.58 4.50 17.05
C ALA A 67 2.49 3.26 17.30
N GLU A 68 2.09 2.37 18.18
CA GLU A 68 2.83 1.17 18.57
C GLU A 68 2.28 -0.12 17.93
N ARG A 69 1.17 0.00 17.18
CA ARG A 69 0.56 -1.11 16.45
C ARG A 69 1.36 -1.45 15.20
N PRO A 70 1.23 -2.69 14.68
CA PRO A 70 1.95 -3.13 13.49
C PRO A 70 1.69 -2.25 12.28
N VAL A 71 2.69 -2.14 11.41
CA VAL A 71 2.58 -1.56 10.08
C VAL A 71 2.37 -2.69 9.07
N TYR A 72 1.40 -2.53 8.20
CA TYR A 72 1.03 -3.54 7.20
C TYR A 72 1.77 -3.34 5.89
N GLY A 73 2.23 -4.43 5.31
CA GLY A 73 2.93 -4.49 4.03
C GLY A 73 2.73 -5.83 3.35
N ALA A 74 3.65 -6.18 2.45
CA ALA A 74 3.63 -7.45 1.74
C ALA A 74 5.04 -7.97 1.45
N TRP A 75 5.16 -9.29 1.44
CA TRP A 75 6.33 -9.98 0.94
C TRP A 75 6.33 -9.98 -0.58
N ASN A 76 7.26 -9.25 -1.20
CA ASN A 76 7.40 -9.20 -2.66
C ASN A 76 8.07 -10.48 -3.17
N ARG A 77 7.31 -11.59 -3.18
CA ARG A 77 7.79 -12.94 -3.50
C ARG A 77 8.24 -13.09 -4.96
N ARG A 78 7.68 -12.29 -5.87
CA ARG A 78 7.98 -12.34 -7.32
C ARG A 78 9.06 -11.34 -7.74
N ALA A 79 9.63 -10.57 -6.80
CA ALA A 79 10.52 -9.45 -7.10
C ALA A 79 9.88 -8.47 -8.12
N ASP A 80 8.57 -8.27 -8.02
CA ASP A 80 7.81 -7.37 -8.88
C ASP A 80 8.36 -5.93 -8.70
N PRO A 81 8.71 -5.23 -9.79
CA PRO A 81 9.22 -3.86 -9.71
C PRO A 81 8.22 -2.87 -9.12
N TYR A 82 6.95 -3.22 -9.06
CA TYR A 82 5.87 -2.41 -8.49
C TYR A 82 5.62 -2.67 -7.00
N GLY A 83 6.39 -3.58 -6.36
CA GLY A 83 6.20 -3.97 -4.96
C GLY A 83 5.29 -5.18 -4.77
N GLY A 84 5.07 -5.58 -3.52
CA GLY A 84 4.37 -6.83 -3.19
C GLY A 84 2.85 -6.74 -3.11
N ALA A 85 2.27 -5.53 -3.09
CA ALA A 85 0.83 -5.33 -2.88
C ALA A 85 0.31 -4.06 -3.56
N ILE A 86 0.39 -4.01 -4.89
CA ILE A 86 0.07 -2.83 -5.71
C ILE A 86 -1.35 -2.30 -5.52
N ARG A 87 -2.29 -3.12 -5.07
CA ARG A 87 -3.64 -2.70 -4.70
C ARG A 87 -3.64 -1.51 -3.73
N PHE A 88 -2.66 -1.46 -2.83
CA PHE A 88 -2.65 -0.53 -1.71
C PHE A 88 -1.81 0.73 -1.94
N GLY A 89 -1.25 0.90 -3.14
CA GLY A 89 -0.55 2.16 -3.44
C GLY A 89 0.26 2.14 -4.71
N SER A 90 0.44 3.33 -5.26
CA SER A 90 1.20 3.59 -6.50
C SER A 90 2.70 3.62 -6.30
N SER A 91 3.15 3.61 -5.07
CA SER A 91 4.55 3.69 -4.66
C SER A 91 4.77 2.79 -3.45
N TYR A 92 6.02 2.48 -3.14
CA TYR A 92 6.30 1.65 -1.98
C TYR A 92 7.62 2.00 -1.30
N VAL A 93 7.70 1.62 -0.03
CA VAL A 93 8.93 1.59 0.75
C VAL A 93 9.50 0.17 0.68
N ARG A 94 10.77 0.03 0.29
CA ARG A 94 11.51 -1.24 0.38
C ARG A 94 12.26 -1.27 1.71
N LEU A 95 11.95 -2.27 2.52
CA LEU A 95 12.57 -2.43 3.83
C LEU A 95 13.90 -3.20 3.74
N ARG A 96 14.79 -2.93 4.68
CA ARG A 96 16.03 -3.68 4.85
C ARG A 96 15.73 -5.11 5.32
N ALA A 97 16.63 -6.05 5.02
CA ALA A 97 16.44 -7.47 5.29
C ALA A 97 16.22 -7.77 6.79
N GLU A 98 16.86 -7.03 7.68
CA GLU A 98 16.79 -7.22 9.12
C GLU A 98 15.38 -6.99 9.68
N VAL A 99 14.54 -6.21 8.99
CA VAL A 99 13.15 -5.96 9.42
C VAL A 99 12.29 -7.22 9.33
N VAL A 100 12.66 -8.18 8.49
CA VAL A 100 11.98 -9.48 8.36
C VAL A 100 11.96 -10.24 9.69
N GLU A 101 13.02 -10.13 10.51
CA GLU A 101 13.14 -10.84 11.79
C GLU A 101 12.08 -10.43 12.82
N ARG A 102 11.55 -9.21 12.69
CA ARG A 102 10.48 -8.67 13.54
C ARG A 102 9.14 -8.55 12.80
N SER A 103 8.94 -9.36 11.78
CA SER A 103 7.71 -9.37 10.98
C SER A 103 7.01 -10.72 11.06
N THR A 104 5.70 -10.67 10.96
CA THR A 104 4.85 -11.86 10.77
C THR A 104 4.18 -11.77 9.41
N PHE A 105 3.70 -12.91 8.92
CA PHE A 105 3.18 -13.06 7.57
C PHE A 105 1.93 -13.94 7.58
N CYS A 106 1.02 -13.70 6.65
CA CYS A 106 -0.15 -14.55 6.42
C CYS A 106 -0.54 -14.56 4.93
N PHE A 107 -1.28 -15.59 4.57
CA PHE A 107 -1.97 -15.71 3.29
C PHE A 107 -3.25 -16.54 3.47
N PRO A 108 -4.39 -16.09 2.86
CA PRO A 108 -4.60 -14.80 2.22
C PRO A 108 -4.42 -13.63 3.19
N ASP A 109 -4.65 -12.37 2.77
CA ASP A 109 -4.50 -11.21 3.64
C ASP A 109 -5.50 -11.26 4.82
N SER A 110 -5.27 -10.41 5.84
CA SER A 110 -6.00 -10.44 7.12
C SER A 110 -7.51 -10.25 7.00
N VAL A 111 -8.03 -9.71 5.89
CA VAL A 111 -9.48 -9.56 5.65
C VAL A 111 -10.17 -10.90 5.44
N HIS A 112 -9.44 -11.90 4.97
CA HIS A 112 -9.94 -13.25 4.70
C HIS A 112 -9.80 -14.21 5.89
N GLU A 113 -9.46 -13.70 7.09
CA GLU A 113 -9.32 -14.50 8.30
C GLU A 113 -8.36 -15.70 8.14
N PRO A 114 -7.10 -15.46 7.75
CA PRO A 114 -6.15 -16.52 7.44
C PRO A 114 -5.90 -17.44 8.64
N THR A 115 -5.77 -18.72 8.37
CA THR A 115 -5.34 -19.75 9.35
C THR A 115 -3.83 -19.91 9.36
N ASP A 116 -3.20 -19.67 8.21
CA ASP A 116 -1.76 -19.75 8.05
C ASP A 116 -1.12 -18.39 8.36
N PHE A 117 -0.53 -18.30 9.54
CA PHE A 117 0.07 -17.10 10.11
C PHE A 117 1.31 -17.45 10.93
N GLY A 118 2.41 -16.73 10.74
CA GLY A 118 3.64 -16.98 11.47
C GLY A 118 4.80 -16.07 11.11
N ALA A 119 5.99 -16.40 11.60
CA ALA A 119 7.23 -15.69 11.32
C ALA A 119 7.81 -16.06 9.94
N ALA A 120 9.01 -15.59 9.64
CA ALA A 120 9.64 -15.71 8.32
C ALA A 120 9.90 -17.16 7.86
N ASP A 121 10.01 -18.10 8.76
CA ASP A 121 10.15 -19.53 8.48
C ASP A 121 8.92 -20.13 7.77
N LEU A 122 7.74 -19.50 7.92
CA LEU A 122 6.50 -19.89 7.24
C LEU A 122 6.43 -19.36 5.79
N LEU A 123 7.26 -18.38 5.40
CA LEU A 123 7.20 -17.76 4.06
C LEU A 123 7.22 -18.72 2.89
N PRO A 124 8.04 -19.81 2.86
CA PRO A 124 8.01 -20.76 1.75
C PRO A 124 6.64 -21.41 1.56
N HIS A 125 5.97 -21.76 2.66
CA HIS A 125 4.61 -22.31 2.63
C HIS A 125 3.59 -21.28 2.15
N LEU A 126 3.59 -20.05 2.71
CA LEU A 126 2.67 -18.99 2.32
C LEU A 126 2.82 -18.60 0.84
N CYS A 127 4.06 -18.57 0.33
CA CYS A 127 4.32 -18.31 -1.09
C CYS A 127 3.73 -19.42 -1.97
N ALA A 128 3.88 -20.69 -1.58
CA ALA A 128 3.31 -21.81 -2.31
C ALA A 128 1.77 -21.77 -2.33
N LEU A 129 1.13 -21.41 -1.20
CA LEU A 129 -0.30 -21.19 -1.14
C LEU A 129 -0.75 -20.05 -2.07
N ALA A 130 -0.04 -18.94 -2.06
CA ALA A 130 -0.32 -17.78 -2.91
C ALA A 130 -0.18 -18.13 -4.40
N ASP A 131 0.87 -18.85 -4.78
CA ASP A 131 1.09 -19.25 -6.17
C ASP A 131 0.04 -20.27 -6.68
N GLY A 132 -0.60 -21.01 -5.79
CA GLY A 132 -1.67 -21.95 -6.10
C GLY A 132 -3.09 -21.39 -5.95
N SER A 133 -3.28 -20.16 -5.48
CA SER A 133 -4.58 -19.66 -5.02
C SER A 133 -5.57 -19.29 -6.11
N GLY A 134 -5.11 -18.84 -7.27
CA GLY A 134 -5.96 -18.29 -8.33
C GLY A 134 -6.58 -16.93 -7.99
N PHE A 135 -6.12 -16.23 -6.94
CA PHE A 135 -6.51 -14.85 -6.67
C PHE A 135 -6.10 -13.91 -7.82
N ASP A 136 -6.83 -12.82 -7.95
CA ASP A 136 -6.46 -11.73 -8.86
C ASP A 136 -5.11 -11.13 -8.46
N ASP A 137 -4.33 -10.66 -9.43
CA ASP A 137 -3.01 -10.05 -9.22
C ASP A 137 -2.99 -8.92 -8.17
N LEU A 138 -4.13 -8.25 -7.95
CA LEU A 138 -4.24 -7.20 -6.93
C LEU A 138 -4.53 -7.77 -5.53
N ASP A 139 -5.09 -8.97 -5.45
CA ASP A 139 -5.50 -9.62 -4.20
C ASP A 139 -4.54 -10.77 -3.81
N ASP A 140 -3.58 -11.10 -4.67
CA ASP A 140 -2.60 -12.15 -4.53
C ASP A 140 -1.34 -11.68 -3.77
N CYS A 141 -1.50 -11.17 -2.56
CA CYS A 141 -0.37 -10.74 -1.74
C CYS A 141 -0.19 -11.61 -0.49
N VAL A 142 1.05 -12.00 -0.20
CA VAL A 142 1.44 -12.49 1.13
C VAL A 142 1.57 -11.27 2.02
N GLU A 143 0.56 -11.05 2.87
CA GLU A 143 0.54 -9.90 3.78
C GLU A 143 1.64 -10.04 4.84
N ALA A 144 2.23 -8.90 5.19
CA ALA A 144 3.22 -8.80 6.24
C ALA A 144 2.79 -7.80 7.31
N GLN A 145 3.05 -8.11 8.57
CA GLN A 145 2.85 -7.22 9.70
C GLN A 145 4.21 -6.95 10.35
N VAL A 146 4.69 -5.71 10.21
CA VAL A 146 5.96 -5.26 10.80
C VAL A 146 5.72 -4.77 12.23
N HIS A 147 6.28 -5.45 13.22
CA HIS A 147 6.14 -5.10 14.62
C HIS A 147 7.14 -4.02 15.03
N GLY A 148 6.67 -3.06 15.83
CA GLY A 148 7.45 -1.90 16.24
C GLY A 148 7.59 -0.82 15.15
N PRO A 149 8.28 0.28 15.46
CA PRO A 149 8.36 1.44 14.57
C PRO A 149 9.12 1.12 13.28
N VAL A 150 8.68 1.69 12.16
CA VAL A 150 9.41 1.69 10.89
C VAL A 150 9.99 3.09 10.66
N ARG A 151 11.31 3.21 10.74
CA ARG A 151 12.06 4.46 10.62
C ARG A 151 12.81 4.52 9.30
N PHE A 152 12.69 5.62 8.57
CA PHE A 152 13.35 5.77 7.27
C PHE A 152 14.88 5.69 7.37
N GLY A 153 15.49 6.25 8.41
CA GLY A 153 16.95 6.25 8.58
C GLY A 153 17.58 4.89 8.90
N THR A 154 16.82 3.93 9.44
CA THR A 154 17.35 2.65 9.92
C THR A 154 16.74 1.44 9.23
N ASP A 155 15.43 1.46 8.97
CA ASP A 155 14.69 0.27 8.54
C ASP A 155 14.46 0.25 7.02
N VAL A 156 14.61 1.41 6.36
CA VAL A 156 14.29 1.60 4.95
C VAL A 156 15.54 1.59 4.08
N GLU A 157 15.52 0.79 3.03
CA GLU A 157 16.54 0.78 1.97
C GLU A 157 16.25 1.86 0.92
N ALA A 158 15.02 1.88 0.41
CA ALA A 158 14.59 2.81 -0.62
C ALA A 158 13.11 3.15 -0.54
N VAL A 159 12.76 4.34 -1.02
CA VAL A 159 11.41 4.70 -1.47
C VAL A 159 11.38 4.56 -2.98
N VAL A 160 10.44 3.77 -3.50
CA VAL A 160 10.27 3.54 -4.94
C VAL A 160 8.99 4.21 -5.38
N LEU A 161 9.11 5.22 -6.22
CA LEU A 161 8.04 6.09 -6.70
C LEU A 161 7.59 5.73 -8.11
N ASP A 162 6.37 6.16 -8.45
CA ASP A 162 5.94 6.21 -9.85
C ASP A 162 6.68 7.34 -10.59
N PRO A 163 7.10 7.14 -11.86
CA PRO A 163 7.78 8.16 -12.66
C PRO A 163 7.00 9.47 -12.84
N CYS A 164 5.67 9.46 -12.73
CA CYS A 164 4.87 10.69 -12.80
C CYS A 164 5.20 11.70 -11.69
N PHE A 165 5.93 11.26 -10.65
CA PHE A 165 6.36 12.12 -9.55
C PHE A 165 7.75 12.73 -9.73
N GLN A 166 8.46 12.43 -10.83
CA GLN A 166 9.76 13.03 -11.12
C GLN A 166 9.65 14.55 -11.27
N GLY A 167 10.55 15.27 -10.59
CA GLY A 167 10.58 16.73 -10.61
C GLY A 167 9.45 17.42 -9.83
N THR A 168 8.64 16.67 -9.07
CA THR A 168 7.53 17.21 -8.27
C THR A 168 7.90 17.35 -6.79
N GLU A 169 7.01 17.99 -6.00
CA GLU A 169 7.11 18.07 -4.54
C GLU A 169 7.06 16.69 -3.86
N VAL A 170 6.49 15.68 -4.51
CA VAL A 170 6.51 14.29 -4.03
C VAL A 170 7.94 13.76 -4.00
N GLU A 171 8.67 13.90 -5.12
CA GLU A 171 10.08 13.50 -5.15
C GLU A 171 10.92 14.33 -4.19
N ALA A 172 10.72 15.65 -4.14
CA ALA A 172 11.43 16.52 -3.22
C ALA A 172 11.22 16.10 -1.75
N SER A 173 9.99 15.71 -1.38
CA SER A 173 9.67 15.18 -0.05
C SER A 173 10.30 13.82 0.20
N ALA A 174 10.29 12.91 -0.78
CA ALA A 174 10.93 11.60 -0.66
C ALA A 174 12.44 11.72 -0.41
N ARG A 175 13.11 12.65 -1.09
CA ARG A 175 14.55 12.90 -0.89
C ARG A 175 14.92 13.40 0.51
N ARG A 176 13.96 13.98 1.26
CA ARG A 176 14.15 14.37 2.66
C ARG A 176 14.06 13.21 3.66
N LEU A 177 13.64 12.00 3.22
CA LEU A 177 13.52 10.82 4.08
C LEU A 177 14.87 10.20 4.47
N GLY A 178 15.97 10.56 3.81
CA GLY A 178 17.31 10.09 4.15
C GLY A 178 17.61 8.65 3.71
N CYS A 179 16.85 8.12 2.74
CA CYS A 179 17.09 6.83 2.08
C CYS A 179 17.16 7.01 0.56
N ALA A 180 17.49 5.95 -0.18
CA ALA A 180 17.49 5.99 -1.64
C ALA A 180 16.09 6.29 -2.20
N VAL A 181 16.02 7.06 -3.30
CA VAL A 181 14.80 7.29 -4.07
C VAL A 181 14.99 6.67 -5.45
N GLU A 182 14.13 5.73 -5.77
CA GLU A 182 14.13 4.97 -7.03
C GLU A 182 12.78 5.14 -7.72
N PHE A 183 12.69 4.68 -8.98
CA PHE A 183 11.45 4.71 -9.76
C PHE A 183 11.19 3.33 -10.37
N HIS A 184 9.93 2.86 -10.24
CA HIS A 184 9.45 1.68 -10.95
C HIS A 184 9.02 2.05 -12.39
N PRO A 185 8.63 1.10 -13.27
CA PRO A 185 8.31 1.41 -14.68
C PRO A 185 7.16 2.40 -14.90
N GLY A 186 6.23 2.53 -13.93
CA GLY A 186 5.13 3.49 -13.96
C GLY A 186 3.77 2.89 -14.33
N PHE A 187 2.72 3.62 -13.91
CA PHE A 187 1.34 3.31 -14.26
C PHE A 187 0.77 4.41 -15.15
N THR A 188 0.21 4.02 -16.28
CA THR A 188 -0.56 4.93 -17.14
C THR A 188 -1.56 4.15 -17.97
N ALA A 189 -2.78 4.65 -18.11
CA ALA A 189 -3.79 4.08 -18.99
C ALA A 189 -4.83 5.12 -19.38
N SER A 190 -5.40 4.96 -20.59
CA SER A 190 -6.67 5.58 -20.92
C SER A 190 -7.81 4.86 -20.19
N PRO A 191 -8.83 5.57 -19.65
CA PRO A 191 -10.01 4.94 -19.08
C PRO A 191 -10.77 4.01 -20.03
N SER A 192 -10.56 4.14 -21.34
CA SER A 192 -11.12 3.22 -22.34
C SER A 192 -10.57 1.78 -22.25
N ALA A 193 -9.41 1.60 -21.62
CA ALA A 193 -8.82 0.28 -21.38
C ALA A 193 -9.41 -0.42 -20.14
N PHE A 194 -10.21 0.27 -19.32
CA PHE A 194 -10.76 -0.28 -18.09
C PHE A 194 -11.99 -1.14 -18.40
N ASP A 195 -11.98 -2.34 -17.81
CA ASP A 195 -13.12 -3.25 -17.85
C ASP A 195 -14.23 -2.73 -16.89
N PRO A 196 -15.43 -2.40 -17.38
CA PRO A 196 -16.53 -1.93 -16.54
C PRO A 196 -17.05 -2.99 -15.56
N ASP A 197 -16.83 -4.27 -15.83
CA ASP A 197 -17.26 -5.35 -14.95
C ASP A 197 -16.31 -5.53 -13.76
N TYR A 198 -15.09 -4.97 -13.82
CA TYR A 198 -14.09 -5.16 -12.76
C TYR A 198 -14.42 -4.38 -11.47
N ARG A 199 -14.76 -3.08 -11.57
CA ARG A 199 -15.09 -2.23 -10.41
C ARG A 199 -16.40 -1.45 -10.57
N GLY A 200 -17.13 -1.68 -11.65
CA GLY A 200 -18.40 -1.07 -12.01
C GLY A 200 -18.26 0.04 -13.04
N SER A 201 -19.26 0.17 -13.91
CA SER A 201 -19.31 1.15 -15.00
C SER A 201 -19.18 2.61 -14.49
N HIS A 202 -19.79 2.92 -13.33
CA HIS A 202 -19.69 4.24 -12.71
C HIS A 202 -18.25 4.63 -12.32
N ILE A 203 -17.37 3.66 -12.05
CA ILE A 203 -15.95 3.90 -11.80
C ILE A 203 -15.21 4.25 -13.11
N VAL A 204 -15.57 3.60 -14.21
CA VAL A 204 -15.02 3.94 -15.53
C VAL A 204 -15.50 5.33 -15.99
N GLU A 205 -16.75 5.70 -15.70
CA GLU A 205 -17.27 7.05 -15.96
C GLU A 205 -16.53 8.10 -15.12
N LEU A 206 -16.31 7.83 -13.82
CA LEU A 206 -15.49 8.69 -12.97
C LEU A 206 -14.07 8.82 -13.55
N ALA A 207 -13.44 7.71 -13.93
CA ALA A 207 -12.11 7.71 -14.53
C ALA A 207 -12.04 8.62 -15.77
N ARG A 208 -13.03 8.54 -16.68
CA ARG A 208 -13.14 9.42 -17.85
C ARG A 208 -13.29 10.90 -17.49
N SER A 209 -13.98 11.21 -16.39
CA SER A 209 -14.12 12.61 -15.95
C SER A 209 -12.82 13.21 -15.39
N LEU A 210 -11.84 12.36 -15.00
CA LEU A 210 -10.54 12.78 -14.50
C LEU A 210 -9.52 13.07 -15.61
N GLY A 211 -9.70 12.51 -16.81
CA GLY A 211 -8.84 12.76 -17.96
C GLY A 211 -8.81 11.62 -18.98
N ASP A 212 -8.20 11.87 -20.11
CA ASP A 212 -8.07 10.91 -21.22
C ASP A 212 -6.95 9.89 -20.99
N GLU A 213 -5.94 10.26 -20.23
CA GLU A 213 -4.85 9.41 -19.77
C GLU A 213 -4.65 9.61 -18.27
N LEU A 214 -4.72 8.53 -17.51
CA LEU A 214 -4.61 8.56 -16.06
C LEU A 214 -3.22 8.13 -15.60
N THR A 215 -2.74 8.80 -14.55
CA THR A 215 -1.53 8.48 -13.80
C THR A 215 -1.82 8.55 -12.30
N PRO A 216 -0.97 7.98 -11.42
CA PRO A 216 -1.09 8.17 -9.98
C PRO A 216 -1.13 9.64 -9.55
N GLY A 217 -0.43 10.52 -10.27
CA GLY A 217 -0.43 11.96 -10.03
C GLY A 217 -1.83 12.55 -10.10
N ILE A 218 -2.55 12.28 -11.20
CA ILE A 218 -3.93 12.75 -11.43
C ILE A 218 -4.88 12.22 -10.35
N LEU A 219 -4.75 10.95 -9.95
CA LEU A 219 -5.61 10.37 -8.93
C LEU A 219 -5.39 11.00 -7.55
N GLY A 220 -4.15 11.32 -7.19
CA GLY A 220 -3.86 12.02 -5.95
C GLY A 220 -4.36 13.47 -5.97
N ASP A 221 -4.29 14.16 -7.11
CA ASP A 221 -4.86 15.50 -7.28
C ASP A 221 -6.38 15.47 -7.08
N ALA A 222 -7.07 14.49 -7.69
CA ALA A 222 -8.49 14.29 -7.52
C ALA A 222 -8.86 13.96 -6.06
N ALA A 223 -8.06 13.14 -5.38
CA ALA A 223 -8.26 12.82 -3.96
C ALA A 223 -8.10 14.07 -3.07
N ARG A 224 -7.09 14.94 -3.34
CA ARG A 224 -6.87 16.18 -2.60
C ARG A 224 -7.92 17.24 -2.87
N ALA A 225 -8.49 17.28 -4.07
CA ALA A 225 -9.58 18.20 -4.39
C ALA A 225 -10.83 17.95 -3.54
N GLY A 226 -11.04 16.74 -3.01
CA GLY A 226 -12.12 16.41 -2.10
C GLY A 226 -13.52 16.45 -2.73
N VAL A 227 -13.61 16.49 -4.06
CA VAL A 227 -14.90 16.57 -4.80
C VAL A 227 -15.55 15.19 -4.91
N HIS A 228 -14.73 14.14 -5.01
CA HIS A 228 -15.18 12.76 -5.20
C HIS A 228 -15.07 11.96 -3.92
N ASP A 229 -15.93 10.95 -3.80
CA ASP A 229 -15.83 9.97 -2.72
C ASP A 229 -14.45 9.26 -2.75
N PRO A 230 -13.72 9.24 -1.60
CA PRO A 230 -12.39 8.63 -1.54
C PRO A 230 -12.37 7.15 -1.94
N GLN A 231 -13.44 6.39 -1.65
CA GLN A 231 -13.52 4.98 -2.03
C GLN A 231 -13.70 4.81 -3.55
N SER A 232 -14.35 5.76 -4.21
CA SER A 232 -14.48 5.78 -5.66
C SER A 232 -13.14 6.08 -6.34
N ILE A 233 -12.38 7.08 -5.88
CA ILE A 233 -11.01 7.35 -6.39
C ILE A 233 -10.12 6.11 -6.20
N LYS A 234 -10.23 5.44 -5.06
CA LYS A 234 -9.49 4.20 -4.80
C LYS A 234 -9.85 3.07 -5.78
N LYS A 235 -11.13 2.93 -6.16
CA LYS A 235 -11.51 1.96 -7.18
C LYS A 235 -10.98 2.33 -8.58
N VAL A 236 -10.88 3.63 -8.91
CA VAL A 236 -10.16 4.08 -10.11
C VAL A 236 -8.69 3.68 -10.04
N TRP A 237 -8.04 3.82 -8.87
CA TRP A 237 -6.68 3.31 -8.67
C TRP A 237 -6.60 1.79 -8.94
N HIS A 238 -7.54 0.98 -8.45
CA HIS A 238 -7.54 -0.46 -8.74
C HIS A 238 -7.59 -0.76 -10.24
N CYS A 239 -8.39 0.00 -11.01
CA CYS A 239 -8.42 -0.14 -12.47
C CYS A 239 -7.06 0.27 -13.07
N LEU A 240 -6.48 1.38 -12.67
CA LEU A 240 -5.17 1.83 -13.17
C LEU A 240 -4.07 0.82 -12.81
N ALA A 241 -4.06 0.29 -11.59
CA ALA A 241 -3.09 -0.71 -11.14
C ALA A 241 -3.18 -2.02 -11.94
N ARG A 242 -4.40 -2.42 -12.36
CA ARG A 242 -4.62 -3.64 -13.15
C ARG A 242 -4.30 -3.47 -14.62
N PHE A 243 -4.76 -2.38 -15.23
CA PHE A 243 -4.74 -2.19 -16.68
C PHE A 243 -3.65 -1.23 -17.17
N GLY A 244 -2.98 -0.52 -16.26
CA GLY A 244 -2.04 0.55 -16.60
C GLY A 244 -0.57 0.28 -16.29
N ARG A 245 -0.17 -0.95 -15.97
CA ARG A 245 1.24 -1.27 -15.75
C ARG A 245 2.03 -1.12 -17.05
N ARG A 246 3.10 -0.34 -17.02
CA ARG A 246 4.04 -0.29 -18.14
C ARG A 246 4.96 -1.51 -18.09
N THR A 247 5.06 -2.24 -19.17
CA THR A 247 6.15 -3.22 -19.36
C THR A 247 7.44 -2.47 -19.68
N ARG A 248 8.56 -2.97 -19.14
CA ARG A 248 9.90 -2.45 -19.47
C ARG A 248 10.20 -2.63 -20.95
#